data_ec0bdc3eee3525819683f9dd5a757b71
#
_entry.id   ec0bdc3eee3525819683f9dd5a757b71
#
_cell.length_a   1.000
_cell.length_b   1.000
_cell.length_c   1.000
_cell.angle_alpha   90.00
_cell.angle_beta   90.00
_cell.angle_gamma   90.00
#
_symmetry.space_group_name_H-M   'P 1'
#
loop_
_entity.id
_entity.type
_entity.pdbx_description
1 polymer ?
#
loop_
_entity_poly.entity_id
_entity_poly.type
_entity_poly.pdbx_seq_one_letter_code
_entity_poly.pdbx_strand_id
1 'polypeptide(L)'
;MNLKKRTIKYWNNFYKKKKIINKPTKFAFFCLKYLKFYKGTVYDAGCGNGRDTVFFNKNNINTLGLDISESVIKKNKKQNKNLEKKYFKKNFCIFFNKKVKKNFSIYLRFTIHTITHKNEAFFFKSLFKQKKLEYLFIETRTTKDEFFKVGKKVGRNEYFSDHYRRFIVPKEIKKSLSKKFKIIYIKQSNQFAKYKNFKPSVLRIIAKKNK
;
A
#
# COMPACT_ATOMS: atom_id res chain seq x y z
N MET A 1 -22.26 -12.90 2.26
CA MET A 1 -21.78 -11.49 2.09
C MET A 1 -20.52 -11.50 1.24
N ASN A 2 -20.48 -10.74 0.13
CA ASN A 2 -19.36 -10.65 -0.81
C ASN A 2 -18.06 -10.22 -0.12
N LEU A 3 -16.91 -10.76 -0.53
CA LEU A 3 -15.56 -10.48 0.02
C LEU A 3 -15.28 -8.97 0.12
N LYS A 4 -15.68 -8.18 -0.89
CA LYS A 4 -15.54 -6.72 -0.88
C LYS A 4 -16.27 -6.05 0.28
N LYS A 5 -17.53 -6.43 0.54
CA LYS A 5 -18.31 -5.90 1.67
C LYS A 5 -17.69 -6.31 3.01
N ARG A 6 -17.20 -7.56 3.13
CA ARG A 6 -16.51 -8.06 4.34
C ARG A 6 -15.23 -7.27 4.61
N THR A 7 -14.42 -7.02 3.60
CA THR A 7 -13.17 -6.25 3.70
C THR A 7 -13.43 -4.81 4.17
N ILE A 8 -14.40 -4.12 3.57
CA ILE A 8 -14.77 -2.75 3.98
C ILE A 8 -15.25 -2.71 5.44
N LYS A 9 -16.15 -3.65 5.82
CA LYS A 9 -16.68 -3.75 7.20
C LYS A 9 -15.54 -3.99 8.20
N TYR A 10 -14.60 -4.92 7.88
CA TYR A 10 -13.44 -5.21 8.71
C TYR A 10 -12.60 -3.95 8.96
N TRP A 11 -12.16 -3.26 7.90
CA TRP A 11 -11.30 -2.09 8.05
C TRP A 11 -11.99 -0.91 8.73
N ASN A 12 -13.28 -0.69 8.46
CA ASN A 12 -14.06 0.32 9.20
C ASN A 12 -14.06 0.03 10.72
N ASN A 13 -14.28 -1.22 11.12
CA ASN A 13 -14.29 -1.62 12.53
C ASN A 13 -12.89 -1.58 13.16
N PHE A 14 -11.86 -2.01 12.42
CA PHE A 14 -10.48 -1.97 12.87
C PHE A 14 -10.04 -0.54 13.24
N TYR A 15 -10.31 0.43 12.38
CA TYR A 15 -9.92 1.82 12.62
C TYR A 15 -10.78 2.54 13.66
N LYS A 16 -11.98 2.04 13.94
CA LYS A 16 -12.81 2.55 15.06
C LYS A 16 -12.27 2.10 16.42
N LYS A 17 -11.88 0.82 16.54
CA LYS A 17 -11.60 0.17 17.83
C LYS A 17 -10.14 0.27 18.28
N LYS A 18 -9.16 0.38 17.40
CA LYS A 18 -7.74 0.34 17.76
C LYS A 18 -7.11 1.73 17.95
N LYS A 19 -6.42 1.88 19.09
CA LYS A 19 -5.44 2.98 19.29
C LYS A 19 -4.25 2.68 18.39
N ILE A 20 -4.13 3.42 17.27
CA ILE A 20 -3.13 3.15 16.24
C ILE A 20 -1.93 4.06 16.45
N ILE A 21 -0.72 3.52 16.27
CA ILE A 21 0.53 4.27 16.36
C ILE A 21 0.56 5.34 15.27
N ASN A 22 0.77 6.61 15.67
CA ASN A 22 0.88 7.75 14.74
C ASN A 22 2.30 8.01 14.25
N LYS A 23 3.32 7.31 14.79
CA LYS A 23 4.70 7.44 14.32
C LYS A 23 4.84 6.92 12.89
N PRO A 24 5.59 7.63 12.02
CA PRO A 24 5.86 7.18 10.64
C PRO A 24 6.50 5.79 10.62
N THR A 25 6.31 5.08 9.54
CA THR A 25 6.86 3.73 9.42
C THR A 25 8.33 3.76 9.00
N LYS A 26 9.09 2.73 9.39
CA LYS A 26 10.47 2.55 8.92
C LYS A 26 10.55 2.51 7.38
N PHE A 27 9.47 2.07 6.73
CA PHE A 27 9.40 2.06 5.27
C PHE A 27 9.23 3.47 4.68
N ALA A 28 8.46 4.35 5.32
CA ALA A 28 8.34 5.74 4.90
C ALA A 28 9.70 6.47 4.99
N PHE A 29 10.43 6.30 6.09
CA PHE A 29 11.81 6.81 6.21
C PHE A 29 12.72 6.26 5.12
N PHE A 30 12.65 4.96 4.84
CA PHE A 30 13.45 4.34 3.79
C PHE A 30 13.14 4.92 2.41
N CYS A 31 11.88 5.20 2.10
CA CYS A 31 11.45 5.77 0.82
C CYS A 31 11.84 7.25 0.66
N LEU A 32 12.01 7.98 1.78
CA LEU A 32 12.31 9.42 1.76
C LEU A 32 13.55 9.74 0.93
N LYS A 33 14.58 8.88 0.97
CA LYS A 33 15.81 9.07 0.18
C LYS A 33 15.59 9.11 -1.34
N TYR A 34 14.53 8.45 -1.84
CA TYR A 34 14.15 8.49 -3.26
C TYR A 34 13.21 9.64 -3.59
N LEU A 35 12.57 10.23 -2.57
CA LEU A 35 11.54 11.24 -2.71
C LEU A 35 12.03 12.66 -2.34
N LYS A 36 13.24 12.80 -1.77
CA LYS A 36 13.75 14.09 -1.25
C LYS A 36 13.66 15.24 -2.27
N PHE A 37 13.90 14.97 -3.55
CA PHE A 37 13.85 15.97 -4.63
C PHE A 37 12.71 15.71 -5.62
N TYR A 38 11.76 14.86 -5.24
CA TYR A 38 10.65 14.50 -6.10
C TYR A 38 9.61 15.62 -6.17
N LYS A 39 9.31 16.09 -7.37
CA LYS A 39 8.36 17.21 -7.62
C LYS A 39 6.93 16.74 -8.00
N GLY A 40 6.71 15.45 -8.17
CA GLY A 40 5.40 14.90 -8.48
C GLY A 40 4.53 14.67 -7.23
N THR A 41 3.36 14.06 -7.45
CA THR A 41 2.45 13.67 -6.37
C THR A 41 2.72 12.22 -5.94
N VAL A 42 2.82 11.96 -4.64
CA VAL A 42 2.84 10.59 -4.10
C VAL A 42 1.42 10.21 -3.69
N TYR A 43 0.91 9.08 -4.19
CA TYR A 43 -0.34 8.49 -3.73
C TYR A 43 -0.02 7.40 -2.69
N ASP A 44 -0.37 7.67 -1.43
CA ASP A 44 -0.35 6.67 -0.35
C ASP A 44 -1.60 5.80 -0.48
N ALA A 45 -1.47 4.70 -1.19
CA ALA A 45 -2.58 3.84 -1.60
C ALA A 45 -2.88 2.79 -0.52
N GLY A 46 -4.00 2.96 0.17
CA GLY A 46 -4.36 2.26 1.40
C GLY A 46 -3.69 2.92 2.61
N CYS A 47 -3.85 4.24 2.73
CA CYS A 47 -3.13 5.07 3.71
C CYS A 47 -3.46 4.75 5.17
N GLY A 48 -4.55 4.03 5.44
CA GLY A 48 -4.98 3.72 6.80
C GLY A 48 -5.11 4.98 7.66
N ASN A 49 -4.46 5.00 8.83
CA ASN A 49 -4.50 6.14 9.75
C ASN A 49 -3.70 7.38 9.26
N GLY A 50 -3.19 7.37 8.05
CA GLY A 50 -2.56 8.52 7.41
C GLY A 50 -1.18 8.94 7.95
N ARG A 51 -0.56 8.15 8.82
CA ARG A 51 0.72 8.51 9.47
C ARG A 51 1.86 8.73 8.47
N ASP A 52 1.94 7.91 7.41
CA ASP A 52 2.95 8.04 6.37
C ASP A 52 2.59 9.18 5.41
N THR A 53 1.30 9.40 5.11
CA THR A 53 0.80 10.57 4.38
C THR A 53 1.20 11.88 5.09
N VAL A 54 1.00 11.97 6.41
CA VAL A 54 1.41 13.12 7.23
C VAL A 54 2.92 13.31 7.19
N PHE A 55 3.68 12.21 7.37
CA PHE A 55 5.13 12.24 7.36
C PHE A 55 5.69 12.80 6.05
N PHE A 56 5.22 12.32 4.91
CA PHE A 56 5.66 12.81 3.61
C PHE A 56 5.31 14.28 3.39
N ASN A 57 4.10 14.71 3.72
CA ASN A 57 3.71 16.12 3.59
C ASN A 57 4.55 17.05 4.50
N LYS A 58 4.90 16.61 5.73
CA LYS A 58 5.82 17.34 6.63
C LYS A 58 7.26 17.44 6.07
N ASN A 59 7.65 16.54 5.17
CA ASN A 59 8.93 16.58 4.46
C ASN A 59 8.81 17.21 3.06
N ASN A 60 7.81 18.07 2.84
CA ASN A 60 7.57 18.81 1.59
C ASN A 60 7.31 17.90 0.36
N ILE A 61 6.88 16.66 0.59
CA ILE A 61 6.50 15.73 -0.48
C ILE A 61 4.98 15.74 -0.60
N ASN A 62 4.47 16.32 -1.71
CA ASN A 62 3.03 16.38 -1.96
C ASN A 62 2.41 14.97 -1.99
N THR A 63 1.75 14.58 -0.91
CA THR A 63 1.21 13.22 -0.76
C THR A 63 -0.30 13.24 -0.53
N LEU A 64 -1.00 12.40 -1.28
CA LEU A 64 -2.45 12.18 -1.19
C LEU A 64 -2.74 10.79 -0.64
N GLY A 65 -3.48 10.71 0.46
CA GLY A 65 -3.91 9.44 1.08
C GLY A 65 -5.20 8.91 0.46
N LEU A 66 -5.16 7.70 -0.03
CA LEU A 66 -6.34 6.98 -0.56
C LEU A 66 -6.65 5.78 0.34
N ASP A 67 -7.89 5.64 0.78
CA ASP A 67 -8.35 4.44 1.50
C ASP A 67 -9.81 4.12 1.14
N ILE A 68 -10.18 2.84 1.23
CA ILE A 68 -11.54 2.37 0.99
C ILE A 68 -12.43 2.57 2.23
N SER A 69 -11.83 2.67 3.41
CA SER A 69 -12.51 2.86 4.68
C SER A 69 -12.92 4.32 4.87
N GLU A 70 -14.24 4.56 4.86
CA GLU A 70 -14.77 5.90 5.11
C GLU A 70 -14.47 6.39 6.52
N SER A 71 -14.54 5.49 7.50
CA SER A 71 -14.31 5.84 8.91
C SER A 71 -12.89 6.35 9.14
N VAL A 72 -11.88 5.75 8.49
CA VAL A 72 -10.50 6.21 8.63
C VAL A 72 -10.25 7.53 7.90
N ILE A 73 -10.85 7.71 6.75
CA ILE A 73 -10.73 8.98 6.00
C ILE A 73 -11.35 10.14 6.80
N LYS A 74 -12.56 9.96 7.35
CA LYS A 74 -13.18 10.96 8.24
C LYS A 74 -12.30 11.28 9.46
N LYS A 75 -11.72 10.23 10.09
CA LYS A 75 -10.80 10.40 11.23
C LYS A 75 -9.53 11.15 10.84
N ASN A 76 -8.90 10.81 9.72
CA ASN A 76 -7.69 11.47 9.24
C ASN A 76 -7.93 12.97 8.98
N LYS A 77 -9.03 13.30 8.32
CA LYS A 77 -9.44 14.70 8.07
C LYS A 77 -9.63 15.48 9.38
N LYS A 78 -10.34 14.89 10.36
CA LYS A 78 -10.56 15.52 11.67
C LYS A 78 -9.25 15.74 12.44
N GLN A 79 -8.34 14.76 12.43
CA GLN A 79 -7.08 14.80 13.17
C GLN A 79 -6.00 15.67 12.52
N ASN A 80 -6.06 15.88 11.20
CA ASN A 80 -5.07 16.62 10.43
C ASN A 80 -5.76 17.69 9.58
N LYS A 81 -6.34 18.70 10.24
CA LYS A 81 -7.14 19.76 9.58
C LYS A 81 -6.39 20.46 8.45
N ASN A 82 -5.10 20.76 8.64
CA ASN A 82 -4.23 21.35 7.63
C ASN A 82 -3.98 20.46 6.40
N LEU A 83 -4.22 19.17 6.53
CA LEU A 83 -4.12 18.16 5.45
C LEU A 83 -5.47 17.57 5.06
N GLU A 84 -6.58 18.16 5.47
CA GLU A 84 -7.92 17.61 5.21
C GLU A 84 -8.16 17.32 3.74
N LYS A 85 -7.77 18.22 2.84
CA LYS A 85 -7.88 18.11 1.38
C LYS A 85 -6.95 17.06 0.77
N LYS A 86 -6.08 16.42 1.57
CA LYS A 86 -5.15 15.38 1.10
C LYS A 86 -5.71 13.96 1.25
N TYR A 87 -6.89 13.75 1.87
CA TYR A 87 -7.44 12.43 2.14
C TYR A 87 -8.71 12.15 1.34
N PHE A 88 -8.74 11.00 0.64
CA PHE A 88 -9.82 10.61 -0.26
C PHE A 88 -10.31 9.19 0.01
N LYS A 89 -11.63 9.01 0.14
CA LYS A 89 -12.26 7.68 0.12
C LYS A 89 -12.24 7.15 -1.32
N LYS A 90 -11.24 6.36 -1.67
CA LYS A 90 -11.06 5.78 -3.00
C LYS A 90 -10.55 4.35 -2.92
N ASN A 91 -11.03 3.50 -3.81
CA ASN A 91 -10.43 2.21 -4.05
C ASN A 91 -9.25 2.38 -5.01
N PHE A 92 -8.03 2.21 -4.53
CA PHE A 92 -6.81 2.41 -5.30
C PHE A 92 -6.72 1.46 -6.52
N CYS A 93 -7.29 0.25 -6.45
CA CYS A 93 -7.24 -0.70 -7.56
C CYS A 93 -7.90 -0.15 -8.84
N ILE A 94 -8.97 0.63 -8.69
CA ILE A 94 -9.71 1.20 -9.83
C ILE A 94 -9.39 2.68 -10.06
N PHE A 95 -8.83 3.37 -9.07
CA PHE A 95 -8.52 4.80 -9.15
C PHE A 95 -7.59 5.10 -10.33
N PHE A 96 -6.53 4.29 -10.48
CA PHE A 96 -5.54 4.46 -11.54
C PHE A 96 -5.95 3.88 -12.91
N ASN A 97 -7.18 3.42 -13.07
CA ASN A 97 -7.71 3.08 -14.40
C ASN A 97 -7.95 4.35 -15.25
N LYS A 98 -8.17 5.48 -14.60
CA LYS A 98 -8.24 6.79 -15.24
C LYS A 98 -6.83 7.37 -15.39
N LYS A 99 -6.59 8.12 -16.50
CA LYS A 99 -5.30 8.77 -16.79
C LYS A 99 -4.98 9.83 -15.74
N VAL A 100 -3.80 9.76 -15.14
CA VAL A 100 -3.26 10.81 -14.28
C VAL A 100 -2.41 11.75 -15.13
N LYS A 101 -2.74 13.05 -15.13
CA LYS A 101 -2.14 14.04 -16.03
C LYS A 101 -0.77 14.54 -15.59
N LYS A 102 -0.51 14.61 -14.27
CA LYS A 102 0.74 15.10 -13.66
C LYS A 102 1.64 13.93 -13.25
N ASN A 103 2.94 14.17 -13.12
CA ASN A 103 3.89 13.18 -12.62
C ASN A 103 3.50 12.69 -11.23
N PHE A 104 3.55 11.38 -11.03
CA PHE A 104 3.16 10.78 -9.77
C PHE A 104 3.93 9.49 -9.46
N SER A 105 3.94 9.15 -8.19
CA SER A 105 4.47 7.88 -7.65
C SER A 105 3.46 7.26 -6.72
N ILE A 106 3.56 5.96 -6.48
CA ILE A 106 2.62 5.23 -5.62
C ILE A 106 3.39 4.57 -4.48
N TYR A 107 2.91 4.81 -3.27
CA TYR A 107 3.37 4.16 -2.06
C TYR A 107 2.33 3.16 -1.57
N LEU A 108 2.72 1.90 -1.39
CA LEU A 108 1.88 0.73 -1.08
C LEU A 108 2.46 0.01 0.13
N ARG A 109 2.03 0.38 1.31
CA ARG A 109 2.48 -0.29 2.53
C ARG A 109 1.39 -1.18 3.11
N PHE A 110 1.63 -2.49 3.13
CA PHE A 110 0.68 -3.49 3.63
C PHE A 110 -0.70 -3.44 2.97
N THR A 111 -0.75 -3.08 1.69
CA THR A 111 -1.99 -2.97 0.92
C THR A 111 -2.10 -4.01 -0.19
N ILE A 112 -1.02 -4.29 -0.92
CA ILE A 112 -1.08 -5.22 -2.06
C ILE A 112 -1.49 -6.64 -1.65
N HIS A 113 -1.19 -7.06 -0.43
CA HIS A 113 -1.62 -8.37 0.10
C HIS A 113 -3.06 -8.39 0.62
N THR A 114 -3.77 -7.26 0.61
CA THR A 114 -5.19 -7.19 1.00
C THR A 114 -6.14 -7.28 -0.19
N ILE A 115 -5.61 -7.43 -1.39
CA ILE A 115 -6.38 -7.54 -2.64
C ILE A 115 -6.14 -8.89 -3.30
N THR A 116 -7.16 -9.39 -4.04
CA THR A 116 -7.11 -10.65 -4.76
C THR A 116 -6.13 -10.61 -5.93
N HIS A 117 -5.68 -11.78 -6.42
CA HIS A 117 -4.88 -11.88 -7.65
C HIS A 117 -5.52 -11.15 -8.83
N LYS A 118 -6.85 -11.28 -9.00
CA LYS A 118 -7.60 -10.60 -10.06
C LYS A 118 -7.47 -9.07 -9.95
N ASN A 119 -7.64 -8.53 -8.74
CA ASN A 119 -7.53 -7.09 -8.49
C ASN A 119 -6.09 -6.58 -8.65
N GLU A 120 -5.08 -7.37 -8.25
CA GLU A 120 -3.68 -7.02 -8.46
C GLU A 120 -3.34 -6.97 -9.95
N ALA A 121 -3.76 -7.99 -10.72
CA ALA A 121 -3.53 -8.03 -12.17
C ALA A 121 -4.18 -6.82 -12.87
N PHE A 122 -5.42 -6.49 -12.50
CA PHE A 122 -6.12 -5.30 -13.00
C PHE A 122 -5.38 -4.01 -12.62
N PHE A 123 -4.96 -3.89 -11.36
CA PHE A 123 -4.22 -2.74 -10.86
C PHE A 123 -2.91 -2.53 -11.63
N PHE A 124 -2.07 -3.56 -11.76
CA PHE A 124 -0.82 -3.43 -12.52
C PHE A 124 -1.07 -3.17 -14.01
N LYS A 125 -2.07 -3.80 -14.63
CA LYS A 125 -2.45 -3.48 -16.01
C LYS A 125 -2.81 -1.99 -16.17
N SER A 126 -3.52 -1.42 -15.19
CA SER A 126 -3.85 0.01 -15.18
C SER A 126 -2.60 0.88 -15.00
N LEU A 127 -1.68 0.52 -14.10
CA LEU A 127 -0.43 1.23 -13.88
C LEU A 127 0.52 1.18 -15.08
N PHE A 128 0.55 0.04 -15.79
CA PHE A 128 1.39 -0.09 -16.98
C PHE A 128 1.03 0.89 -18.09
N LYS A 129 -0.22 1.33 -18.15
CA LYS A 129 -0.72 2.35 -19.11
C LYS A 129 -0.43 3.79 -18.69
N GLN A 130 -0.04 4.03 -17.43
CA GLN A 130 0.21 5.39 -16.91
C GLN A 130 1.56 5.93 -17.38
N LYS A 131 1.56 6.88 -18.33
CA LYS A 131 2.78 7.50 -18.84
C LYS A 131 3.50 8.41 -17.82
N LYS A 132 2.77 8.97 -16.86
CA LYS A 132 3.26 9.91 -15.85
C LYS A 132 3.63 9.25 -14.51
N LEU A 133 3.49 7.93 -14.40
CA LEU A 133 3.94 7.15 -13.24
C LEU A 133 5.46 7.05 -13.26
N GLU A 134 6.11 7.37 -12.14
CA GLU A 134 7.58 7.33 -12.02
C GLU A 134 8.06 6.20 -11.13
N TYR A 135 7.57 6.12 -9.88
CA TYR A 135 8.02 5.12 -8.93
C TYR A 135 6.86 4.34 -8.32
N LEU A 136 7.15 3.07 -8.02
CA LEU A 136 6.38 2.22 -7.12
C LEU A 136 7.22 1.90 -5.89
N PHE A 137 6.67 2.19 -4.71
CA PHE A 137 7.22 1.82 -3.41
C PHE A 137 6.31 0.78 -2.79
N ILE A 138 6.76 -0.44 -2.60
CA ILE A 138 5.95 -1.55 -2.11
C ILE A 138 6.58 -2.17 -0.88
N GLU A 139 5.81 -2.27 0.23
CA GLU A 139 6.13 -3.11 1.38
C GLU A 139 4.95 -4.06 1.61
N THR A 140 5.18 -5.38 1.56
CA THR A 140 4.11 -6.38 1.61
C THR A 140 4.56 -7.69 2.26
N ARG A 141 3.59 -8.47 2.80
CA ARG A 141 3.82 -9.80 3.35
C ARG A 141 4.12 -10.82 2.26
N THR A 142 4.94 -11.83 2.59
CA THR A 142 5.36 -12.87 1.66
C THR A 142 4.88 -14.25 2.11
N THR A 143 5.05 -15.27 1.27
CA THR A 143 4.78 -16.68 1.60
C THR A 143 5.70 -17.26 2.71
N LYS A 144 6.68 -16.48 3.20
CA LYS A 144 7.51 -16.82 4.38
C LYS A 144 7.03 -16.13 5.67
N ASP A 145 5.86 -15.47 5.62
CA ASP A 145 5.28 -14.79 6.78
C ASP A 145 4.69 -15.80 7.77
N GLU A 146 4.76 -15.48 9.07
CA GLU A 146 4.21 -16.32 10.16
C GLU A 146 2.72 -16.60 10.04
N PHE A 147 1.95 -15.71 9.39
CA PHE A 147 0.51 -15.90 9.10
C PHE A 147 0.23 -16.64 7.79
N PHE A 148 1.26 -17.06 7.06
CA PHE A 148 1.04 -17.87 5.86
C PHE A 148 0.43 -19.23 6.24
N LYS A 149 -0.62 -19.65 5.55
CA LYS A 149 -1.44 -20.84 5.83
C LYS A 149 -2.30 -20.79 7.12
N VAL A 150 -2.35 -19.64 7.81
CA VAL A 150 -3.25 -19.46 8.97
C VAL A 150 -4.64 -19.07 8.48
N GLY A 151 -5.66 -19.81 8.92
CA GLY A 151 -7.07 -19.62 8.58
C GLY A 151 -7.53 -20.44 7.37
N LYS A 152 -8.75 -20.18 6.89
CA LYS A 152 -9.36 -20.88 5.75
C LYS A 152 -8.70 -20.47 4.45
N LYS A 153 -8.16 -21.44 3.68
CA LYS A 153 -7.67 -21.21 2.33
C LYS A 153 -8.84 -20.84 1.40
N VAL A 154 -8.71 -19.73 0.68
CA VAL A 154 -9.75 -19.21 -0.23
C VAL A 154 -9.25 -19.01 -1.66
N GLY A 155 -7.95 -19.28 -1.91
CA GLY A 155 -7.32 -19.21 -3.22
C GLY A 155 -5.82 -19.54 -3.15
N ARG A 156 -5.12 -19.36 -4.26
CA ARG A 156 -3.66 -19.57 -4.31
C ARG A 156 -2.95 -18.51 -3.45
N ASN A 157 -2.30 -18.95 -2.36
CA ASN A 157 -1.66 -18.09 -1.36
C ASN A 157 -2.63 -17.07 -0.72
N GLU A 158 -3.94 -17.36 -0.72
CA GLU A 158 -5.00 -16.52 -0.20
C GLU A 158 -5.68 -17.23 0.98
N TYR A 159 -5.78 -16.54 2.10
CA TYR A 159 -6.33 -17.08 3.34
C TYR A 159 -7.26 -16.09 4.00
N PHE A 160 -8.26 -16.60 4.69
CA PHE A 160 -9.22 -15.84 5.48
C PHE A 160 -9.17 -16.31 6.94
N SER A 161 -8.67 -15.45 7.81
CA SER A 161 -8.72 -15.65 9.27
C SER A 161 -9.67 -14.60 9.88
N ASP A 162 -9.16 -13.60 10.56
CA ASP A 162 -9.92 -12.40 11.00
C ASP A 162 -10.29 -11.49 9.78
N HIS A 163 -9.44 -11.49 8.77
CA HIS A 163 -9.68 -10.83 7.48
C HIS A 163 -8.95 -11.56 6.34
N TYR A 164 -9.20 -11.13 5.11
CA TYR A 164 -8.54 -11.66 3.93
C TYR A 164 -7.07 -11.21 3.87
N ARG A 165 -6.18 -12.17 3.61
CA ARG A 165 -4.76 -11.93 3.30
C ARG A 165 -4.32 -12.78 2.11
N ARG A 166 -3.56 -12.18 1.23
CA ARG A 166 -2.83 -12.88 0.18
C ARG A 166 -1.33 -12.72 0.44
N PHE A 167 -0.58 -13.77 0.32
CA PHE A 167 0.86 -13.76 0.56
C PHE A 167 1.63 -13.74 -0.74
N ILE A 168 2.52 -12.76 -0.90
CA ILE A 168 3.20 -12.48 -2.16
C ILE A 168 4.39 -13.42 -2.35
N VAL A 169 4.53 -13.96 -3.56
CA VAL A 169 5.72 -14.70 -3.99
C VAL A 169 6.71 -13.71 -4.60
N PRO A 170 7.91 -13.49 -4.01
CA PRO A 170 8.84 -12.45 -4.47
C PRO A 170 9.25 -12.58 -5.93
N LYS A 171 9.48 -13.81 -6.42
CA LYS A 171 9.85 -14.06 -7.83
C LYS A 171 8.73 -13.65 -8.79
N GLU A 172 7.46 -13.90 -8.44
CA GLU A 172 6.30 -13.61 -9.30
C GLU A 172 6.06 -12.11 -9.43
N ILE A 173 6.05 -11.38 -8.31
CA ILE A 173 5.86 -9.92 -8.35
C ILE A 173 7.04 -9.22 -9.05
N LYS A 174 8.29 -9.69 -8.83
CA LYS A 174 9.46 -9.21 -9.57
C LYS A 174 9.26 -9.38 -11.07
N LYS A 175 8.93 -10.60 -11.54
CA LYS A 175 8.67 -10.90 -12.96
C LYS A 175 7.56 -10.02 -13.54
N SER A 176 6.47 -9.81 -12.79
CA SER A 176 5.36 -8.96 -13.22
C SER A 176 5.78 -7.49 -13.40
N LEU A 177 6.50 -6.94 -12.41
CA LEU A 177 6.94 -5.54 -12.46
C LEU A 177 8.01 -5.29 -13.52
N SER A 178 8.96 -6.22 -13.71
CA SER A 178 10.07 -6.07 -14.66
C SER A 178 9.62 -5.92 -16.11
N LYS A 179 8.36 -6.20 -16.42
CA LYS A 179 7.77 -5.96 -17.77
C LYS A 179 7.73 -4.46 -18.15
N LYS A 180 7.60 -3.56 -17.17
CA LYS A 180 7.42 -2.12 -17.39
C LYS A 180 8.18 -1.24 -16.39
N PHE A 181 8.97 -1.85 -15.49
CA PHE A 181 9.72 -1.15 -14.47
C PHE A 181 11.13 -1.73 -14.32
N LYS A 182 12.12 -0.85 -14.14
CA LYS A 182 13.43 -1.20 -13.62
C LYS A 182 13.33 -1.36 -12.09
N ILE A 183 13.69 -2.53 -11.59
CA ILE A 183 13.75 -2.77 -10.13
C ILE A 183 15.04 -2.14 -9.59
N ILE A 184 14.88 -1.09 -8.78
CA ILE A 184 16.02 -0.38 -8.15
C ILE A 184 16.43 -1.05 -6.85
N TYR A 185 15.44 -1.56 -6.10
CA TYR A 185 15.68 -2.24 -4.84
C TYR A 185 14.65 -3.35 -4.66
N ILE A 186 15.12 -4.52 -4.23
CA ILE A 186 14.27 -5.63 -3.81
C ILE A 186 14.97 -6.40 -2.70
N LYS A 187 14.33 -6.50 -1.53
CA LYS A 187 14.85 -7.28 -0.39
C LYS A 187 13.69 -7.83 0.44
N GLN A 188 13.81 -9.07 0.87
CA GLN A 188 12.92 -9.71 1.83
C GLN A 188 13.61 -9.80 3.20
N SER A 189 12.88 -9.49 4.29
CA SER A 189 13.41 -9.60 5.64
C SER A 189 12.28 -9.68 6.67
N ASN A 190 12.52 -10.37 7.79
CA ASN A 190 11.65 -10.37 8.97
C ASN A 190 11.97 -9.21 9.95
N GLN A 191 12.98 -8.39 9.66
CA GLN A 191 13.38 -7.23 10.48
C GLN A 191 12.71 -5.92 10.03
N PHE A 192 12.15 -5.85 8.81
CA PHE A 192 11.64 -4.60 8.25
C PHE A 192 10.44 -4.01 8.99
N ALA A 193 9.51 -4.87 9.41
CA ALA A 193 8.27 -4.43 10.05
C ALA A 193 8.03 -5.13 11.40
N LYS A 194 9.11 -5.46 12.10
CA LYS A 194 9.05 -6.04 13.45
C LYS A 194 8.23 -5.14 14.39
N TYR A 195 7.27 -5.72 15.08
CA TYR A 195 6.41 -5.03 16.04
C TYR A 195 6.08 -5.94 17.21
N LYS A 196 6.51 -5.57 18.42
CA LYS A 196 6.45 -6.43 19.63
C LYS A 196 7.05 -7.81 19.32
N ASN A 197 6.33 -8.89 19.57
CA ASN A 197 6.75 -10.27 19.31
C ASN A 197 6.51 -10.72 17.86
N PHE A 198 5.84 -9.90 17.02
CA PHE A 198 5.56 -10.21 15.63
C PHE A 198 6.77 -9.86 14.74
N LYS A 199 7.22 -10.83 13.95
CA LYS A 199 8.34 -10.69 13.00
C LYS A 199 7.86 -11.02 11.58
N PRO A 200 6.96 -10.24 10.98
CA PRO A 200 6.40 -10.54 9.67
C PRO A 200 7.50 -10.62 8.61
N SER A 201 7.45 -11.64 7.77
CA SER A 201 8.33 -11.71 6.60
C SER A 201 7.83 -10.77 5.51
N VAL A 202 8.58 -9.72 5.27
CA VAL A 202 8.18 -8.58 4.44
C VAL A 202 9.12 -8.41 3.26
N LEU A 203 8.54 -8.19 2.08
CA LEU A 203 9.24 -7.80 0.87
C LEU A 203 9.14 -6.29 0.68
N ARG A 204 10.27 -5.62 0.47
CA ARG A 204 10.36 -4.22 0.00
C ARG A 204 10.79 -4.20 -1.45
N ILE A 205 10.09 -3.40 -2.25
CA ILE A 205 10.44 -3.16 -3.65
C ILE A 205 10.40 -1.66 -3.90
N ILE A 206 11.44 -1.15 -4.55
CA ILE A 206 11.45 0.16 -5.20
C ILE A 206 11.63 -0.09 -6.70
N ALA A 207 10.67 0.34 -7.49
CA ALA A 207 10.68 0.15 -8.92
C ALA A 207 10.44 1.49 -9.63
N LYS A 208 11.27 1.81 -10.63
CA LYS A 208 11.15 3.00 -11.47
C LYS A 208 10.53 2.61 -12.80
N LYS A 209 9.54 3.37 -13.27
CA LYS A 209 8.90 3.15 -14.55
C LYS A 209 9.91 3.29 -15.68
N ASN A 210 9.92 2.34 -16.61
CA ASN A 210 10.67 2.50 -17.86
C ASN A 210 10.04 3.64 -18.67
N LYS A 211 10.87 4.45 -19.28
CA LYS A 211 10.42 5.50 -20.23
C LYS A 211 9.82 4.90 -21.49
#